data_841fc717fbbcc0fe4e8cb86779f0c587
#
_entry.id   841fc717fbbcc0fe4e8cb86779f0c587
#
_cell.length_a   1.000
_cell.length_b   1.000
_cell.length_c   1.000
_cell.angle_alpha   90.00
_cell.angle_beta   90.00
_cell.angle_gamma   90.00
#
_symmetry.space_group_name_H-M   'P 1'
#
loop_
_entity.id
_entity.type
_entity.pdbx_description
1 polymer ?
#
loop_
_entity_poly.entity_id
_entity_poly.type
_entity_poly.pdbx_seq_one_letter_code
_entity_poly.pdbx_strand_id
1 'polypeptide(L)'
;LAPSTAERLAKAATPRERAYGAAVEAFFADADLATRLRGFADSMVALARRDSLDREASTFASLAEQMYLSRASVPQPEYDARLANAIRFAMRVFNTNPQHPGAAHYLIHCYDDPAHAPLGMRAARIYAQIAPAAVHALHMP
;
A
#
# COMPACT_ATOMS: atom_id res chain seq x y z
N LEU A 1 -2.00 -9.82 -29.15
CA LEU A 1 -1.29 -8.81 -28.34
C LEU A 1 -2.22 -8.35 -27.24
N ALA A 2 -1.71 -8.26 -25.98
CA ALA A 2 -2.50 -7.69 -24.91
C ALA A 2 -2.68 -6.17 -25.15
N PRO A 3 -3.86 -5.59 -24.83
CA PRO A 3 -4.08 -4.16 -25.00
C PRO A 3 -3.07 -3.36 -24.18
N SER A 4 -2.59 -2.24 -24.71
CA SER A 4 -1.72 -1.30 -23.99
C SER A 4 -2.42 -0.72 -22.77
N THR A 5 -1.67 -0.15 -21.82
CA THR A 5 -2.25 0.53 -20.66
C THR A 5 -3.15 1.68 -21.08
N ALA A 6 -2.77 2.44 -22.12
CA ALA A 6 -3.59 3.52 -22.67
C ALA A 6 -4.96 3.01 -23.17
N GLU A 7 -4.99 1.87 -23.89
CA GLU A 7 -6.25 1.27 -24.34
C GLU A 7 -7.13 0.78 -23.18
N ARG A 8 -6.52 0.27 -22.10
CA ARG A 8 -7.24 -0.12 -20.89
C ARG A 8 -7.81 1.10 -20.16
N LEU A 9 -7.02 2.18 -20.02
CA LEU A 9 -7.47 3.43 -19.43
C LEU A 9 -8.60 4.08 -20.21
N ALA A 10 -8.56 4.01 -21.55
CA ALA A 10 -9.64 4.52 -22.39
C ALA A 10 -10.96 3.74 -22.19
N LYS A 11 -10.90 2.48 -21.79
CA LYS A 11 -12.07 1.64 -21.48
C LYS A 11 -12.54 1.75 -20.03
N ALA A 12 -11.76 2.40 -19.14
CA ALA A 12 -12.11 2.55 -17.75
C ALA A 12 -13.35 3.43 -17.60
N ALA A 13 -14.42 2.89 -17.00
CA ALA A 13 -15.73 3.52 -16.92
C ALA A 13 -15.76 4.72 -15.96
N THR A 14 -14.97 4.67 -14.89
CA THR A 14 -15.02 5.64 -13.81
C THR A 14 -13.71 6.42 -13.62
N PRO A 15 -13.77 7.66 -13.06
CA PRO A 15 -12.56 8.38 -12.69
C PRO A 15 -11.66 7.63 -11.70
N ARG A 16 -12.26 6.80 -10.83
CA ARG A 16 -11.55 5.94 -9.88
C ARG A 16 -10.73 4.89 -10.61
N GLU A 17 -11.32 4.14 -11.52
CA GLU A 17 -10.62 3.12 -12.32
C GLU A 17 -9.47 3.72 -13.15
N ARG A 18 -9.69 4.89 -13.74
CA ARG A 18 -8.63 5.63 -14.47
C ARG A 18 -7.45 5.98 -13.56
N ALA A 19 -7.72 6.40 -12.32
CA ALA A 19 -6.66 6.75 -11.37
C ALA A 19 -5.85 5.53 -10.93
N TYR A 20 -6.47 4.38 -10.71
CA TYR A 20 -5.76 3.12 -10.46
C TYR A 20 -4.93 2.69 -11.69
N GLY A 21 -5.50 2.81 -12.89
CA GLY A 21 -4.78 2.53 -14.12
C GLY A 21 -3.53 3.40 -14.29
N ALA A 22 -3.63 4.69 -14.01
CA ALA A 22 -2.50 5.62 -14.06
C ALA A 22 -1.41 5.28 -13.04
N ALA A 23 -1.78 4.83 -11.84
CA ALA A 23 -0.83 4.36 -10.84
C ALA A 23 -0.09 3.10 -11.32
N VAL A 24 -0.80 2.14 -11.90
CA VAL A 24 -0.20 0.93 -12.50
C VAL A 24 0.72 1.31 -13.68
N GLU A 25 0.34 2.28 -14.50
CA GLU A 25 1.18 2.77 -15.60
C GLU A 25 2.51 3.35 -15.09
N ALA A 26 2.47 4.15 -14.01
CA ALA A 26 3.67 4.66 -13.36
C ALA A 26 4.60 3.53 -12.86
N PHE A 27 4.04 2.44 -12.37
CA PHE A 27 4.80 1.26 -11.92
C PHE A 27 5.51 0.54 -13.08
N PHE A 28 4.95 0.57 -14.30
CA PHE A 28 5.51 -0.07 -15.49
C PHE A 28 6.16 0.92 -16.47
N ALA A 29 6.42 2.16 -16.05
CA ALA A 29 7.10 3.16 -16.87
C ALA A 29 8.51 2.68 -17.28
N ASP A 30 9.00 3.20 -18.39
CA ASP A 30 10.37 2.95 -18.86
C ASP A 30 11.37 3.79 -18.03
N ALA A 31 11.68 3.30 -16.84
CA ALA A 31 12.55 3.95 -15.88
C ALA A 31 13.20 2.90 -14.95
N ASP A 32 14.17 3.33 -14.15
CA ASP A 32 14.73 2.47 -13.09
C ASP A 32 13.70 2.10 -12.03
N LEU A 33 13.98 1.04 -11.26
CA LEU A 33 13.03 0.49 -10.29
C LEU A 33 12.63 1.51 -9.22
N ALA A 34 13.58 2.30 -8.70
CA ALA A 34 13.29 3.28 -7.65
C ALA A 34 12.35 4.38 -8.15
N THR A 35 12.58 4.90 -9.36
CA THR A 35 11.71 5.88 -10.02
C THR A 35 10.30 5.33 -10.24
N ARG A 36 10.17 4.09 -10.72
CA ARG A 36 8.87 3.43 -10.92
C ARG A 36 8.11 3.24 -9.62
N LEU A 37 8.78 2.73 -8.58
CA LEU A 37 8.16 2.53 -7.26
C LEU A 37 7.75 3.86 -6.62
N ARG A 38 8.56 4.90 -6.77
CA ARG A 38 8.21 6.26 -6.33
C ARG A 38 6.97 6.78 -7.04
N GLY A 39 6.93 6.68 -8.36
CA GLY A 39 5.78 7.10 -9.16
C GLY A 39 4.49 6.37 -8.80
N PHE A 40 4.58 5.07 -8.55
CA PHE A 40 3.46 4.26 -8.07
C PHE A 40 2.99 4.72 -6.68
N ALA A 41 3.92 4.90 -5.73
CA ALA A 41 3.60 5.35 -4.38
C ALA A 41 2.95 6.75 -4.38
N ASP A 42 3.52 7.70 -5.11
CA ASP A 42 2.99 9.06 -5.21
C ASP A 42 1.57 9.07 -5.82
N SER A 43 1.33 8.25 -6.84
CA SER A 43 0.01 8.10 -7.48
C SER A 43 -1.03 7.49 -6.55
N MET A 44 -0.67 6.43 -5.82
CA MET A 44 -1.57 5.78 -4.85
C MET A 44 -1.86 6.68 -3.65
N VAL A 45 -0.87 7.42 -3.15
CA VAL A 45 -1.04 8.42 -2.09
C VAL A 45 -1.98 9.54 -2.54
N ALA A 46 -1.82 10.04 -3.76
CA ALA A 46 -2.70 11.07 -4.33
C ALA A 46 -4.15 10.57 -4.43
N LEU A 47 -4.34 9.32 -4.87
CA LEU A 47 -5.66 8.69 -4.94
C LEU A 47 -6.31 8.56 -3.56
N ALA A 48 -5.58 8.03 -2.56
CA ALA A 48 -6.06 7.85 -1.20
C ALA A 48 -6.36 9.17 -0.45
N ARG A 49 -5.68 10.27 -0.86
CA ARG A 49 -5.97 11.62 -0.33
C ARG A 49 -7.20 12.23 -0.95
N ARG A 50 -7.46 11.97 -2.24
CA ARG A 50 -8.62 12.51 -2.96
C ARG A 50 -9.93 11.92 -2.45
N ASP A 51 -9.95 10.63 -2.12
CA ASP A 51 -11.10 9.95 -1.56
C ASP A 51 -10.73 9.20 -0.27
N SER A 52 -11.03 9.82 0.86
CA SER A 52 -10.73 9.25 2.18
C SER A 52 -11.60 8.04 2.55
N LEU A 53 -12.69 7.81 1.83
CA LEU A 53 -13.60 6.68 2.03
C LEU A 53 -13.19 5.46 1.19
N ASP A 54 -12.32 5.65 0.19
CA ASP A 54 -11.75 4.53 -0.59
C ASP A 54 -10.72 3.76 0.25
N ARG A 55 -11.22 2.68 0.88
CA ARG A 55 -10.41 1.81 1.73
C ARG A 55 -9.32 1.10 0.94
N GLU A 56 -9.62 0.66 -0.28
CA GLU A 56 -8.66 0.00 -1.14
C GLU A 56 -7.54 0.96 -1.55
N ALA A 57 -7.87 2.20 -1.95
CA ALA A 57 -6.87 3.20 -2.26
C ALA A 57 -5.95 3.49 -1.06
N SER A 58 -6.52 3.60 0.15
CA SER A 58 -5.75 3.77 1.39
C SER A 58 -4.84 2.56 1.64
N THR A 59 -5.34 1.35 1.48
CA THR A 59 -4.56 0.12 1.69
C THR A 59 -3.43 -0.01 0.67
N PHE A 60 -3.70 0.24 -0.61
CA PHE A 60 -2.68 0.23 -1.66
C PHE A 60 -1.68 1.39 -1.53
N ALA A 61 -2.07 2.54 -1.01
CA ALA A 61 -1.13 3.61 -0.72
C ALA A 61 -0.11 3.19 0.38
N SER A 62 -0.59 2.49 1.42
CA SER A 62 0.31 1.92 2.42
C SER A 62 1.30 0.91 1.82
N LEU A 63 0.81 -0.04 1.00
CA LEU A 63 1.65 -1.00 0.30
C LEU A 63 2.69 -0.31 -0.59
N ALA A 64 2.26 0.65 -1.41
CA ALA A 64 3.12 1.32 -2.38
C ALA A 64 4.26 2.11 -1.72
N GLU A 65 3.98 2.80 -0.61
CA GLU A 65 5.02 3.46 0.20
C GLU A 65 6.04 2.43 0.73
N GLN A 66 5.58 1.31 1.28
CA GLN A 66 6.47 0.25 1.78
C GLN A 66 7.31 -0.38 0.66
N MET A 67 6.72 -0.62 -0.51
CA MET A 67 7.45 -1.14 -1.67
C MET A 67 8.58 -0.18 -2.09
N TYR A 68 8.32 1.12 -2.10
CA TYR A 68 9.35 2.12 -2.39
C TYR A 68 10.44 2.11 -1.32
N LEU A 69 10.07 2.19 -0.04
CA LEU A 69 11.02 2.23 1.08
C LEU A 69 11.90 0.98 1.18
N SER A 70 11.38 -0.19 0.81
CA SER A 70 12.13 -1.45 0.88
C SER A 70 13.10 -1.68 -0.28
N ARG A 71 12.99 -0.90 -1.37
CA ARG A 71 13.74 -1.15 -2.62
C ARG A 71 14.56 0.04 -3.12
N ALA A 72 14.34 1.22 -2.54
CA ALA A 72 15.07 2.43 -2.91
C ALA A 72 15.98 2.90 -1.76
N SER A 73 17.11 3.51 -2.12
CA SER A 73 17.91 4.25 -1.14
C SER A 73 17.27 5.61 -0.91
N VAL A 74 16.63 5.77 0.23
CA VAL A 74 15.84 6.97 0.57
C VAL A 74 16.51 7.71 1.71
N PRO A 75 16.73 9.04 1.63
CA PRO A 75 17.23 9.83 2.76
C PRO A 75 16.31 9.71 3.99
N GLN A 76 16.90 9.69 5.19
CA GLN A 76 16.17 9.42 6.44
C GLN A 76 14.93 10.33 6.63
N PRO A 77 14.98 11.64 6.37
CA PRO A 77 13.78 12.49 6.54
C PRO A 77 12.64 12.11 5.57
N GLU A 78 12.97 11.71 4.35
CA GLU A 78 11.96 11.21 3.39
C GLU A 78 11.45 9.85 3.81
N TYR A 79 12.33 8.95 4.28
CA TYR A 79 11.95 7.64 4.79
C TYR A 79 10.92 7.77 5.92
N ASP A 80 11.20 8.59 6.92
CA ASP A 80 10.31 8.79 8.07
C ASP A 80 8.95 9.35 7.65
N ALA A 81 8.94 10.33 6.74
CA ALA A 81 7.70 10.91 6.24
C ALA A 81 6.85 9.90 5.46
N ARG A 82 7.47 9.06 4.64
CA ARG A 82 6.79 8.02 3.86
C ARG A 82 6.30 6.87 4.73
N LEU A 83 7.10 6.43 5.70
CA LEU A 83 6.67 5.42 6.68
C LEU A 83 5.47 5.93 7.49
N ALA A 84 5.49 7.18 7.94
CA ALA A 84 4.35 7.80 8.60
C ALA A 84 3.08 7.85 7.70
N ASN A 85 3.25 8.07 6.39
CA ASN A 85 2.14 7.96 5.43
C ASN A 85 1.61 6.53 5.37
N ALA A 86 2.48 5.53 5.22
CA ALA A 86 2.10 4.12 5.15
C ALA A 86 1.28 3.70 6.38
N ILE A 87 1.78 4.04 7.57
CA ILE A 87 1.10 3.79 8.85
C ILE A 87 -0.27 4.48 8.87
N ARG A 88 -0.34 5.76 8.54
CA ARG A 88 -1.58 6.54 8.56
C ARG A 88 -2.65 5.96 7.65
N PHE A 89 -2.29 5.54 6.44
CA PHE A 89 -3.23 4.98 5.48
C PHE A 89 -3.73 3.60 5.91
N ALA A 90 -2.86 2.71 6.39
CA ALA A 90 -3.25 1.41 6.92
C ALA A 90 -4.12 1.56 8.18
N MET A 91 -3.73 2.43 9.12
CA MET A 91 -4.50 2.69 10.35
C MET A 91 -5.90 3.27 10.07
N ARG A 92 -6.05 4.13 9.05
CA ARG A 92 -7.36 4.65 8.64
C ARG A 92 -8.35 3.53 8.36
N VAL A 93 -7.89 2.49 7.62
CA VAL A 93 -8.73 1.35 7.27
C VAL A 93 -8.88 0.41 8.47
N PHE A 94 -7.79 0.06 9.14
CA PHE A 94 -7.79 -0.87 10.26
C PHE A 94 -8.67 -0.42 11.44
N ASN A 95 -8.71 0.88 11.74
CA ASN A 95 -9.55 1.42 12.81
C ASN A 95 -11.05 1.32 12.51
N THR A 96 -11.43 1.37 11.24
CA THR A 96 -12.85 1.25 10.83
C THR A 96 -13.26 -0.17 10.44
N ASN A 97 -12.30 -0.97 9.99
CA ASN A 97 -12.49 -2.37 9.61
C ASN A 97 -11.25 -3.21 9.99
N PRO A 98 -11.13 -3.66 11.24
CA PRO A 98 -10.00 -4.49 11.68
C PRO A 98 -9.89 -5.83 10.95
N GLN A 99 -10.97 -6.29 10.31
CA GLN A 99 -11.01 -7.52 9.51
C GLN A 99 -10.53 -7.31 8.07
N HIS A 100 -10.09 -6.11 7.70
CA HIS A 100 -9.53 -5.87 6.37
C HIS A 100 -8.13 -6.49 6.26
N PRO A 101 -7.92 -7.55 5.45
CA PRO A 101 -6.67 -8.32 5.47
C PRO A 101 -5.46 -7.47 5.09
N GLY A 102 -5.55 -6.66 4.04
CA GLY A 102 -4.44 -5.80 3.61
C GLY A 102 -4.05 -4.76 4.65
N ALA A 103 -5.03 -4.14 5.33
CA ALA A 103 -4.75 -3.14 6.34
C ALA A 103 -4.03 -3.74 7.56
N ALA A 104 -4.48 -4.91 8.04
CA ALA A 104 -3.81 -5.63 9.12
C ALA A 104 -2.39 -6.05 8.72
N HIS A 105 -2.23 -6.64 7.53
CA HIS A 105 -0.95 -7.10 7.00
C HIS A 105 0.07 -5.96 6.87
N TYR A 106 -0.33 -4.86 6.24
CA TYR A 106 0.61 -3.75 6.01
C TYR A 106 0.97 -2.98 7.27
N LEU A 107 0.10 -2.98 8.30
CA LEU A 107 0.47 -2.47 9.63
C LEU A 107 1.55 -3.31 10.31
N ILE A 108 1.49 -4.64 10.17
CA ILE A 108 2.55 -5.51 10.71
C ILE A 108 3.89 -5.10 10.08
N HIS A 109 3.95 -4.99 8.76
CA HIS A 109 5.17 -4.56 8.08
C HIS A 109 5.63 -3.14 8.42
N CYS A 110 4.71 -2.22 8.68
CA CYS A 110 5.07 -0.86 9.11
C CYS A 110 5.77 -0.82 10.47
N TYR A 111 5.52 -1.80 11.33
CA TYR A 111 6.03 -1.88 12.69
C TYR A 111 7.02 -3.04 12.88
N ASP A 112 7.54 -3.60 11.79
CA ASP A 112 8.46 -4.75 11.80
C ASP A 112 9.90 -4.30 12.12
N ASP A 113 10.08 -3.71 13.29
CA ASP A 113 11.37 -3.40 13.88
C ASP A 113 11.30 -3.57 15.41
N PRO A 114 12.43 -3.82 16.10
CA PRO A 114 12.44 -4.13 17.53
C PRO A 114 11.81 -3.07 18.43
N ALA A 115 11.87 -1.79 18.05
CA ALA A 115 11.35 -0.68 18.85
C ALA A 115 9.82 -0.53 18.70
N HIS A 116 9.29 -0.82 17.51
CA HIS A 116 7.89 -0.56 17.17
C HIS A 116 7.03 -1.83 17.09
N ALA A 117 7.61 -3.03 17.08
CA ALA A 117 6.88 -4.30 17.02
C ALA A 117 5.68 -4.42 18.00
N PRO A 118 5.75 -3.92 19.26
CA PRO A 118 4.61 -3.92 20.16
C PRO A 118 3.37 -3.20 19.60
N LEU A 119 3.54 -2.20 18.74
CA LEU A 119 2.44 -1.45 18.12
C LEU A 119 1.71 -2.27 17.04
N GLY A 120 2.41 -3.21 16.39
CA GLY A 120 1.88 -4.12 15.39
C GLY A 120 1.11 -5.32 15.95
N MET A 121 1.30 -5.66 17.22
CA MET A 121 0.79 -6.89 17.84
C MET A 121 -0.72 -7.08 17.72
N ARG A 122 -1.52 -5.99 17.80
CA ARG A 122 -2.97 -6.09 17.61
C ARG A 122 -3.31 -6.52 16.18
N ALA A 123 -2.66 -5.94 15.20
CA ALA A 123 -2.87 -6.28 13.79
C ALA A 123 -2.44 -7.72 13.50
N ALA A 124 -1.29 -8.16 14.03
CA ALA A 124 -0.77 -9.50 13.90
C ALA A 124 -1.76 -10.56 14.41
N ARG A 125 -2.26 -10.42 15.64
CA ARG A 125 -3.23 -11.35 16.23
C ARG A 125 -4.54 -11.44 15.44
N ILE A 126 -5.02 -10.33 14.91
CA ILE A 126 -6.25 -10.29 14.10
C ILE A 126 -5.97 -10.93 12.73
N TYR A 127 -4.83 -10.63 12.12
CA TYR A 127 -4.49 -11.13 10.77
C TYR A 127 -4.42 -12.66 10.72
N ALA A 128 -3.85 -13.31 11.73
CA ALA A 128 -3.83 -14.76 11.84
C ALA A 128 -5.23 -15.39 11.85
N GLN A 129 -6.24 -14.66 12.34
CA GLN A 129 -7.63 -15.14 12.39
C GLN A 129 -8.41 -14.86 11.10
N ILE A 130 -8.03 -13.82 10.33
CA ILE A 130 -8.72 -13.46 9.09
C ILE A 130 -8.50 -14.52 8.00
N ALA A 131 -7.31 -15.06 7.91
CA ALA A 131 -6.92 -15.99 6.84
C ALA A 131 -6.19 -17.23 7.39
N PRO A 132 -6.85 -18.06 8.20
CA PRO A 132 -6.21 -19.18 8.90
C PRO A 132 -5.69 -20.28 7.95
N ALA A 133 -6.18 -20.31 6.72
CA ALA A 133 -5.69 -21.23 5.69
C ALA A 133 -4.49 -20.70 4.89
N ALA A 134 -4.14 -19.42 5.04
CA ALA A 134 -3.01 -18.81 4.35
C ALA A 134 -1.75 -18.92 5.22
N VAL A 135 -0.79 -19.71 4.78
CA VAL A 135 0.50 -19.91 5.49
C VAL A 135 1.17 -18.59 5.84
N HIS A 136 1.13 -17.63 4.92
CA HIS A 136 1.70 -16.31 5.13
C HIS A 136 1.02 -15.55 6.29
N ALA A 137 -0.30 -15.64 6.41
CA ALA A 137 -1.03 -14.99 7.51
C ALA A 137 -0.70 -15.59 8.88
N LEU A 138 -0.38 -16.88 8.93
CA LEU A 138 0.03 -17.58 10.16
C LEU A 138 1.50 -17.29 10.53
N HIS A 139 2.32 -16.95 9.55
CA HIS A 139 3.74 -16.63 9.76
C HIS A 139 3.96 -15.22 10.30
N MET A 140 3.07 -14.27 10.00
CA MET A 140 3.23 -12.85 10.32
C MET A 140 3.16 -12.49 11.83
N PRO A 141 2.35 -13.17 12.70
CA PRO A 141 2.40 -12.93 14.14
C PRO A 141 3.68 -13.46 14.78
#